data_f69e15b0a1000c65c6bd1205a2d3108d
#
_entry.id   f69e15b0a1000c65c6bd1205a2d3108d
#
_cell.length_a   1.000
_cell.length_b   1.000
_cell.length_c   1.000
_cell.angle_alpha   90.00
_cell.angle_beta   90.00
_cell.angle_gamma   90.00
#
_symmetry.space_group_name_H-M   'P 1'
#
loop_
_entity.id
_entity.type
_entity.pdbx_description
1 polymer ?
#
loop_
_entity_poly.entity_id
_entity_poly.type
_entity_poly.pdbx_seq_one_letter_code
_entity_poly.pdbx_strand_id
1 'polypeptide(L)'
;MKFFASLVMAAWMALPVGAAAQSGGPATDLVVVELFTSQGCSSCPPADALLQQLTARSDVLPLALHVDYWDYIGWKDQFAHPAHTRRQKGYAHEGGRQMVYTPQMIVNGQDDVVGANAMKLSETIAAHQARPTPVAITIDGTQSGTGGIAVELRRADVAPVLSGPISVQLVRYAPLKTVDISRGELAGRRLDYANVVEQIDRVADWDGQGTLQLTVTLTDTRPAALLVQQAPYGAILAAATLN
;
A
#
# COMPACT_ATOMS: atom_id res chain seq x y z
N MET A 1 -35.26 -3.51 76.11
CA MET A 1 -34.28 -4.11 75.19
C MET A 1 -34.46 -3.46 73.84
N LYS A 2 -33.55 -2.54 73.48
CA LYS A 2 -33.63 -1.80 72.20
C LYS A 2 -32.51 -2.31 71.29
N PHE A 3 -32.84 -2.97 70.16
CA PHE A 3 -31.90 -3.41 69.18
C PHE A 3 -31.67 -2.27 68.20
N PHE A 4 -30.44 -1.76 68.07
CA PHE A 4 -30.00 -0.86 67.06
C PHE A 4 -29.48 -1.72 65.87
N ALA A 5 -30.12 -1.61 64.76
CA ALA A 5 -29.64 -2.19 63.50
C ALA A 5 -28.76 -1.15 62.77
N SER A 6 -27.46 -1.41 62.67
CA SER A 6 -26.51 -0.59 61.88
C SER A 6 -26.55 -1.00 60.42
N LEU A 7 -26.96 -0.07 59.58
CA LEU A 7 -26.96 -0.21 58.14
C LEU A 7 -25.57 0.18 57.62
N VAL A 8 -24.80 -0.80 57.11
CA VAL A 8 -23.53 -0.55 56.46
C VAL A 8 -23.79 -0.30 54.95
N MET A 9 -23.58 0.93 54.55
CA MET A 9 -23.71 1.37 53.15
C MET A 9 -22.37 1.14 52.45
N ALA A 10 -22.27 0.10 51.60
CA ALA A 10 -21.09 -0.16 50.77
C ALA A 10 -21.13 0.77 49.53
N ALA A 11 -20.26 1.76 49.52
CA ALA A 11 -20.03 2.62 48.34
C ALA A 11 -19.18 1.88 47.33
N TRP A 12 -19.79 1.51 46.21
CA TRP A 12 -19.06 1.02 45.02
C TRP A 12 -18.42 2.20 44.29
N MET A 13 -17.11 2.34 44.40
CA MET A 13 -16.33 3.25 43.54
C MET A 13 -16.20 2.63 42.16
N ALA A 14 -16.95 3.15 41.18
CA ALA A 14 -16.75 2.87 39.80
C ALA A 14 -15.48 3.59 39.32
N LEU A 15 -14.40 2.85 39.07
CA LEU A 15 -13.21 3.36 38.37
C LEU A 15 -13.56 3.63 36.89
N PRO A 16 -13.24 4.81 36.36
CA PRO A 16 -13.39 5.04 34.91
C PRO A 16 -12.38 4.17 34.20
N VAL A 17 -12.86 3.22 33.38
CA VAL A 17 -12.05 2.53 32.40
C VAL A 17 -11.75 3.57 31.29
N GLY A 18 -10.58 4.18 31.39
CA GLY A 18 -10.06 5.03 30.33
C GLY A 18 -9.86 4.18 29.07
N ALA A 19 -10.71 4.38 28.07
CA ALA A 19 -10.45 3.92 26.71
C ALA A 19 -9.19 4.64 26.25
N ALA A 20 -8.04 3.97 26.28
CA ALA A 20 -6.84 4.42 25.58
C ALA A 20 -7.20 4.43 24.09
N ALA A 21 -7.39 5.62 23.52
CA ALA A 21 -7.38 5.81 22.08
C ALA A 21 -6.00 5.32 21.62
N GLN A 22 -5.95 4.19 20.94
CA GLN A 22 -4.75 3.74 20.25
C GLN A 22 -4.50 4.80 19.17
N SER A 23 -3.56 5.70 19.39
CA SER A 23 -2.96 6.50 18.36
C SER A 23 -2.30 5.50 17.42
N GLY A 24 -2.97 5.19 16.30
CA GLY A 24 -2.42 4.31 15.29
C GLY A 24 -1.13 4.95 14.78
N GLY A 25 0.01 4.39 15.18
CA GLY A 25 1.29 4.69 14.56
C GLY A 25 1.29 4.23 13.11
N PRO A 26 2.32 4.61 12.34
CA PRO A 26 2.47 4.17 10.97
C PRO A 26 2.37 2.64 10.88
N ALA A 27 1.54 2.14 9.96
CA ALA A 27 1.43 0.70 9.73
C ALA A 27 2.68 0.23 8.99
N THR A 28 3.35 -0.78 9.54
CA THR A 28 4.51 -1.46 8.95
C THR A 28 4.16 -2.91 8.64
N ASP A 29 5.03 -3.62 7.92
CA ASP A 29 4.85 -5.04 7.54
C ASP A 29 3.62 -5.27 6.65
N LEU A 30 3.32 -4.31 5.77
CA LEU A 30 2.19 -4.37 4.87
C LEU A 30 2.46 -5.27 3.66
N VAL A 31 1.47 -6.08 3.28
CA VAL A 31 1.47 -6.72 1.96
C VAL A 31 1.03 -5.70 0.91
N VAL A 32 1.88 -5.41 -0.05
CA VAL A 32 1.58 -4.46 -1.13
C VAL A 32 0.86 -5.19 -2.26
N VAL A 33 -0.28 -4.63 -2.70
CA VAL A 33 -1.02 -5.09 -3.87
C VAL A 33 -1.07 -3.96 -4.89
N GLU A 34 -0.34 -4.10 -5.98
CA GLU A 34 -0.32 -3.13 -7.08
C GLU A 34 -1.26 -3.61 -8.19
N LEU A 35 -2.33 -2.87 -8.42
CA LEU A 35 -3.26 -3.11 -9.54
C LEU A 35 -2.86 -2.26 -10.74
N PHE A 36 -2.47 -2.89 -11.83
CA PHE A 36 -2.34 -2.25 -13.13
C PHE A 36 -3.68 -2.26 -13.84
N THR A 37 -4.25 -1.07 -14.05
CA THR A 37 -5.61 -0.82 -14.53
C THR A 37 -5.64 0.33 -15.55
N SER A 38 -6.79 0.57 -16.16
CA SER A 38 -7.03 1.75 -17.03
C SER A 38 -8.52 2.04 -17.16
N GLN A 39 -8.87 3.33 -17.24
CA GLN A 39 -10.21 3.80 -17.60
C GLN A 39 -10.63 3.39 -19.02
N GLY A 40 -9.70 3.00 -19.89
CA GLY A 40 -9.96 2.47 -21.21
C GLY A 40 -10.22 0.97 -21.26
N CYS A 41 -10.04 0.25 -20.17
CA CYS A 41 -10.10 -1.21 -20.09
C CYS A 41 -11.48 -1.68 -19.62
N SER A 42 -12.30 -2.26 -20.49
CA SER A 42 -13.67 -2.71 -20.16
C SER A 42 -13.73 -3.85 -19.15
N SER A 43 -12.67 -4.64 -19.02
CA SER A 43 -12.56 -5.75 -18.05
C SER A 43 -11.99 -5.32 -16.68
N CYS A 44 -11.54 -4.07 -16.53
CA CYS A 44 -10.88 -3.58 -15.32
C CYS A 44 -11.81 -3.27 -14.14
N PRO A 45 -13.03 -2.75 -14.31
CA PRO A 45 -13.86 -2.28 -13.18
C PRO A 45 -14.11 -3.30 -12.06
N PRO A 46 -14.26 -4.62 -12.30
CA PRO A 46 -14.35 -5.58 -11.20
C PRO A 46 -13.08 -5.67 -10.36
N ALA A 47 -11.90 -5.49 -10.97
CA ALA A 47 -10.61 -5.49 -10.25
C ALA A 47 -10.40 -4.20 -9.46
N ASP A 48 -10.83 -3.06 -10.01
CA ASP A 48 -10.82 -1.76 -9.30
C ASP A 48 -11.71 -1.83 -8.05
N ALA A 49 -12.91 -2.41 -8.17
CA ALA A 49 -13.81 -2.61 -7.03
C ALA A 49 -13.22 -3.57 -5.98
N LEU A 50 -12.50 -4.62 -6.40
CA LEU A 50 -11.81 -5.54 -5.50
C LEU A 50 -10.67 -4.83 -4.77
N LEU A 51 -9.87 -4.02 -5.47
CA LEU A 51 -8.82 -3.22 -4.85
C LEU A 51 -9.40 -2.25 -3.81
N GLN A 52 -10.55 -1.62 -4.11
CA GLN A 52 -11.22 -0.73 -3.17
C GLN A 52 -11.63 -1.46 -1.89
N GLN A 53 -12.08 -2.71 -1.95
CA GLN A 53 -12.39 -3.50 -0.76
C GLN A 53 -11.16 -3.75 0.12
N LEU A 54 -9.97 -3.87 -0.47
CA LEU A 54 -8.72 -4.06 0.28
C LEU A 54 -8.33 -2.82 1.11
N THR A 55 -8.83 -1.63 0.81
CA THR A 55 -8.53 -0.43 1.61
C THR A 55 -9.06 -0.50 3.04
N ALA A 56 -10.03 -1.38 3.32
CA ALA A 56 -10.53 -1.65 4.66
C ALA A 56 -9.58 -2.52 5.51
N ARG A 57 -8.56 -3.10 4.92
CA ARG A 57 -7.57 -3.97 5.60
C ARG A 57 -6.39 -3.14 6.08
N SER A 58 -6.04 -3.28 7.34
CA SER A 58 -4.88 -2.59 7.95
C SER A 58 -3.53 -3.27 7.68
N ASP A 59 -3.54 -4.49 7.15
CA ASP A 59 -2.39 -5.34 6.87
C ASP A 59 -2.02 -5.39 5.37
N VAL A 60 -2.74 -4.61 4.54
CA VAL A 60 -2.53 -4.53 3.08
C VAL A 60 -2.40 -3.07 2.65
N LEU A 61 -1.47 -2.80 1.76
CA LEU A 61 -1.34 -1.53 1.05
C LEU A 61 -1.78 -1.74 -0.41
N PRO A 62 -3.07 -1.48 -0.75
CA PRO A 62 -3.54 -1.53 -2.12
C PRO A 62 -3.18 -0.23 -2.85
N LEU A 63 -2.65 -0.33 -4.08
CA LEU A 63 -2.22 0.78 -4.92
C LEU A 63 -2.74 0.58 -6.35
N ALA A 64 -3.45 1.57 -6.90
CA ALA A 64 -3.90 1.57 -8.30
C ALA A 64 -2.90 2.32 -9.18
N LEU A 65 -2.33 1.63 -10.16
CA LEU A 65 -1.37 2.17 -11.13
C LEU A 65 -2.02 2.17 -12.51
N HIS A 66 -2.45 3.34 -12.95
CA HIS A 66 -3.10 3.49 -14.25
C HIS A 66 -2.06 3.50 -15.38
N VAL A 67 -2.24 2.61 -16.35
CA VAL A 67 -1.35 2.44 -17.53
C VAL A 67 -1.86 3.23 -18.72
N ASP A 68 -0.95 3.68 -19.59
CA ASP A 68 -1.23 4.59 -20.71
C ASP A 68 -1.44 3.88 -22.06
N TYR A 69 -1.22 2.57 -22.15
CA TYR A 69 -1.31 1.86 -23.41
C TYR A 69 -2.75 1.54 -23.88
N TRP A 70 -3.77 2.00 -23.16
CA TRP A 70 -5.18 1.97 -23.57
C TRP A 70 -5.71 3.31 -24.09
N ASP A 71 -4.93 4.39 -24.00
CA ASP A 71 -5.37 5.75 -24.36
C ASP A 71 -5.80 5.93 -25.82
N TYR A 72 -5.42 4.98 -26.72
CA TYR A 72 -5.76 5.03 -28.14
C TYR A 72 -7.21 4.62 -28.46
N ILE A 73 -7.96 4.03 -27.52
CA ILE A 73 -9.30 3.48 -27.80
C ILE A 73 -10.44 4.50 -27.58
N GLY A 74 -10.17 5.79 -27.73
CA GLY A 74 -11.16 6.86 -27.72
C GLY A 74 -11.42 7.53 -26.35
N TRP A 75 -10.75 7.10 -25.29
CA TRP A 75 -10.73 7.75 -23.98
C TRP A 75 -9.30 7.80 -23.44
N LYS A 76 -8.84 8.99 -23.09
CA LYS A 76 -7.54 9.15 -22.43
C LYS A 76 -7.74 9.07 -20.92
N ASP A 77 -7.06 8.11 -20.28
CA ASP A 77 -7.07 7.94 -18.84
C ASP A 77 -6.30 9.09 -18.18
N GLN A 78 -7.00 9.91 -17.40
CA GLN A 78 -6.41 11.10 -16.75
C GLN A 78 -5.44 10.74 -15.61
N PHE A 79 -5.42 9.50 -15.15
CA PHE A 79 -4.52 9.00 -14.11
C PHE A 79 -3.36 8.19 -14.68
N ALA A 80 -3.41 7.88 -16.00
CA ALA A 80 -2.37 7.09 -16.64
C ALA A 80 -1.03 7.81 -16.65
N HIS A 81 0.01 7.05 -16.35
CA HIS A 81 1.38 7.56 -16.37
C HIS A 81 2.32 6.54 -17.02
N PRO A 82 3.20 6.95 -17.98
CA PRO A 82 4.14 6.04 -18.64
C PRO A 82 5.07 5.29 -17.68
N ALA A 83 5.34 5.85 -16.49
CA ALA A 83 6.13 5.16 -15.46
C ALA A 83 5.42 3.92 -14.91
N HIS A 84 4.08 3.93 -14.82
CA HIS A 84 3.32 2.76 -14.38
C HIS A 84 3.42 1.62 -15.41
N THR A 85 3.30 1.95 -16.71
CA THR A 85 3.53 0.98 -17.78
C THR A 85 4.95 0.42 -17.77
N ARG A 86 5.97 1.26 -17.52
CA ARG A 86 7.37 0.80 -17.37
C ARG A 86 7.52 -0.13 -16.16
N ARG A 87 6.89 0.21 -15.02
CA ARG A 87 6.91 -0.63 -13.80
C ARG A 87 6.27 -2.00 -14.07
N GLN A 88 5.12 -2.04 -14.72
CA GLN A 88 4.46 -3.29 -15.11
C GLN A 88 5.34 -4.15 -16.05
N LYS A 89 5.95 -3.53 -17.07
CA LYS A 89 6.89 -4.21 -17.98
C LYS A 89 8.12 -4.72 -17.24
N GLY A 90 8.61 -3.98 -16.24
CA GLY A 90 9.69 -4.41 -15.37
C GLY A 90 9.35 -5.68 -14.60
N TYR A 91 8.19 -5.73 -13.96
CA TYR A 91 7.69 -6.95 -13.31
C TYR A 91 7.50 -8.13 -14.28
N ALA A 92 7.02 -7.86 -15.48
CA ALA A 92 6.90 -8.90 -16.50
C ALA A 92 8.27 -9.49 -16.86
N HIS A 93 9.27 -8.63 -17.08
CA HIS A 93 10.63 -9.04 -17.40
C HIS A 93 11.28 -9.86 -16.26
N GLU A 94 11.21 -9.36 -14.99
CA GLU A 94 11.73 -10.07 -13.82
C GLU A 94 11.06 -11.45 -13.63
N GLY A 95 9.75 -11.53 -13.90
CA GLY A 95 8.99 -12.77 -13.85
C GLY A 95 9.10 -13.64 -15.11
N GLY A 96 10.00 -13.33 -16.07
CA GLY A 96 10.19 -14.09 -17.31
C GLY A 96 8.99 -14.03 -18.27
N ARG A 97 8.10 -13.04 -18.13
CA ARG A 97 6.91 -12.86 -18.98
C ARG A 97 7.21 -11.88 -20.13
N GLN A 98 6.66 -12.16 -21.29
CA GLN A 98 6.85 -11.34 -22.50
C GLN A 98 5.71 -10.33 -22.72
N MET A 99 4.60 -10.47 -22.00
CA MET A 99 3.42 -9.64 -22.21
C MET A 99 2.98 -8.98 -20.90
N VAL A 100 2.36 -7.82 -21.03
CA VAL A 100 1.61 -7.13 -20.00
C VAL A 100 0.13 -7.09 -20.38
N TYR A 101 -0.75 -7.04 -19.40
CA TYR A 101 -2.20 -7.04 -19.59
C TYR A 101 -2.88 -6.28 -18.46
N THR A 102 -4.13 -5.91 -18.64
CA THR A 102 -4.99 -5.37 -17.59
C THR A 102 -6.34 -6.08 -17.57
N PRO A 103 -6.96 -6.22 -16.38
CA PRO A 103 -6.41 -5.89 -15.07
C PRO A 103 -5.39 -6.94 -14.61
N GLN A 104 -4.29 -6.49 -14.00
CA GLN A 104 -3.26 -7.35 -13.40
C GLN A 104 -2.95 -6.86 -11.99
N MET A 105 -2.99 -7.74 -10.99
CA MET A 105 -2.54 -7.45 -9.64
C MET A 105 -1.18 -8.11 -9.39
N ILE A 106 -0.24 -7.35 -8.83
CA ILE A 106 1.06 -7.85 -8.40
C ILE A 106 1.14 -7.75 -6.88
N VAL A 107 1.41 -8.87 -6.21
CA VAL A 107 1.54 -8.96 -4.76
C VAL A 107 3.01 -8.94 -4.37
N ASN A 108 3.41 -7.97 -3.57
CA ASN A 108 4.80 -7.73 -3.13
C ASN A 108 5.85 -7.80 -4.26
N GLY A 109 5.49 -7.37 -5.47
CA GLY A 109 6.39 -7.38 -6.62
C GLY A 109 6.76 -8.79 -7.14
N GLN A 110 6.12 -9.85 -6.68
CA GLN A 110 6.51 -11.23 -6.95
C GLN A 110 5.42 -12.04 -7.69
N ASP A 111 4.26 -12.16 -7.07
CA ASP A 111 3.19 -13.04 -7.55
C ASP A 111 2.12 -12.22 -8.27
N ASP A 112 1.73 -12.63 -9.48
CA ASP A 112 0.66 -11.97 -10.21
C ASP A 112 -0.67 -12.73 -10.16
N VAL A 113 -1.75 -11.96 -10.10
CA VAL A 113 -3.13 -12.43 -10.13
C VAL A 113 -3.85 -11.77 -11.30
N VAL A 114 -4.36 -12.60 -12.20
CA VAL A 114 -5.07 -12.17 -13.41
C VAL A 114 -6.50 -11.76 -13.06
N GLY A 115 -6.92 -10.59 -13.54
CA GLY A 115 -8.30 -10.13 -13.44
C GLY A 115 -8.74 -9.84 -12.00
N ALA A 116 -10.03 -10.06 -11.72
CA ALA A 116 -10.67 -9.84 -10.42
C ALA A 116 -10.88 -11.17 -9.64
N ASN A 117 -9.87 -12.01 -9.57
CA ASN A 117 -9.95 -13.30 -8.86
C ASN A 117 -9.73 -13.09 -7.35
N ALA A 118 -10.80 -12.78 -6.62
CA ALA A 118 -10.77 -12.47 -5.20
C ALA A 118 -10.22 -13.61 -4.33
N MET A 119 -10.56 -14.88 -4.65
CA MET A 119 -10.09 -16.03 -3.90
C MET A 119 -8.58 -16.20 -4.07
N LYS A 120 -8.09 -16.20 -5.31
CA LYS A 120 -6.65 -16.31 -5.60
C LYS A 120 -5.86 -15.15 -4.98
N LEU A 121 -6.40 -13.93 -5.05
CA LEU A 121 -5.77 -12.76 -4.42
C LEU A 121 -5.66 -12.92 -2.90
N SER A 122 -6.74 -13.35 -2.25
CA SER A 122 -6.76 -13.58 -0.79
C SER A 122 -5.76 -14.66 -0.36
N GLU A 123 -5.70 -15.78 -1.09
CA GLU A 123 -4.71 -16.85 -0.86
C GLU A 123 -3.28 -16.33 -1.03
N THR A 124 -3.03 -15.55 -2.08
CA THR A 124 -1.70 -15.00 -2.36
C THR A 124 -1.28 -14.01 -1.26
N ILE A 125 -2.17 -13.10 -0.84
CA ILE A 125 -1.92 -12.18 0.27
C ILE A 125 -1.59 -12.97 1.55
N ALA A 126 -2.40 -13.97 1.91
CA ALA A 126 -2.17 -14.80 3.09
C ALA A 126 -0.82 -15.53 3.05
N ALA A 127 -0.43 -16.04 1.87
CA ALA A 127 0.88 -16.68 1.69
C ALA A 127 2.04 -15.71 1.88
N HIS A 128 1.89 -14.44 1.48
CA HIS A 128 2.89 -13.40 1.73
C HIS A 128 2.96 -12.99 3.20
N GLN A 129 1.82 -12.87 3.88
CA GLN A 129 1.76 -12.56 5.31
C GLN A 129 2.40 -13.61 6.20
N ALA A 130 2.35 -14.87 5.77
CA ALA A 130 2.98 -15.98 6.50
C ALA A 130 4.52 -15.98 6.39
N ARG A 131 5.11 -15.18 5.51
CA ARG A 131 6.57 -15.07 5.34
C ARG A 131 7.11 -13.99 6.28
N PRO A 132 8.24 -14.22 6.95
CA PRO A 132 8.91 -13.17 7.71
C PRO A 132 9.27 -11.98 6.81
N THR A 133 8.98 -10.75 7.27
CA THR A 133 9.41 -9.54 6.57
C THR A 133 10.94 -9.41 6.68
N PRO A 134 11.67 -9.35 5.56
CA PRO A 134 13.13 -9.38 5.62
C PRO A 134 13.78 -8.04 6.03
N VAL A 135 13.02 -6.95 6.01
CA VAL A 135 13.47 -5.59 6.38
C VAL A 135 12.53 -5.01 7.43
N ALA A 136 13.09 -4.58 8.55
CA ALA A 136 12.37 -3.82 9.55
C ALA A 136 12.41 -2.32 9.19
N ILE A 137 11.26 -1.66 9.23
CA ILE A 137 11.10 -0.22 9.04
C ILE A 137 10.73 0.39 10.40
N THR A 138 11.51 1.34 10.88
CA THR A 138 11.17 2.17 12.04
C THR A 138 10.91 3.59 11.55
N ILE A 139 9.78 4.18 11.96
CA ILE A 139 9.38 5.52 11.60
C ILE A 139 9.28 6.34 12.88
N ASP A 140 10.07 7.42 12.96
CA ASP A 140 10.03 8.38 14.05
C ASP A 140 9.59 9.74 13.53
N GLY A 141 8.56 10.26 14.14
CA GLY A 141 7.92 11.51 13.74
C GLY A 141 6.56 11.30 13.09
N THR A 142 5.75 12.33 13.24
CA THR A 142 4.43 12.45 12.57
C THR A 142 4.50 13.59 11.56
N GLN A 143 3.62 13.58 10.58
CA GLN A 143 3.50 14.63 9.56
C GLN A 143 3.10 16.02 10.16
N SER A 144 3.44 16.32 11.38
CA SER A 144 3.09 17.57 12.06
C SER A 144 4.22 18.60 11.92
N GLY A 145 4.12 19.46 10.89
CA GLY A 145 4.99 20.62 10.72
C GLY A 145 6.00 20.51 9.57
N THR A 146 6.96 21.45 9.54
CA THR A 146 8.04 21.55 8.53
C THR A 146 9.19 20.55 8.75
N GLY A 147 9.05 19.64 9.70
CA GLY A 147 10.04 18.60 9.99
C GLY A 147 9.86 17.39 9.08
N GLY A 148 10.97 16.80 8.64
CA GLY A 148 10.95 15.54 7.92
C GLY A 148 10.59 14.38 8.86
N ILE A 149 10.08 13.31 8.28
CA ILE A 149 9.84 12.03 8.95
C ILE A 149 11.16 11.26 8.92
N ALA A 150 11.71 10.94 10.09
CA ALA A 150 12.90 10.11 10.18
C ALA A 150 12.49 8.65 9.98
N VAL A 151 13.23 7.97 9.11
CA VAL A 151 13.02 6.56 8.78
C VAL A 151 14.33 5.82 8.97
N GLU A 152 14.26 4.69 9.64
CA GLU A 152 15.36 3.75 9.78
C GLU A 152 14.98 2.42 9.15
N LEU A 153 15.86 1.89 8.31
CA LEU A 153 15.75 0.57 7.71
C LEU A 153 16.88 -0.30 8.20
N ARG A 154 16.57 -1.52 8.60
CA ARG A 154 17.57 -2.55 8.93
C ARG A 154 17.10 -3.91 8.45
N ARG A 155 18.04 -4.79 8.16
CA ARG A 155 17.69 -6.20 7.92
C ARG A 155 17.11 -6.79 9.20
N ALA A 156 16.01 -7.55 9.09
CA ALA A 156 15.46 -8.27 10.22
C ALA A 156 16.43 -9.37 10.70
N ASP A 157 16.51 -9.59 12.02
CA ASP A 157 17.54 -10.45 12.63
C ASP A 157 17.52 -11.90 12.10
N VAL A 158 16.32 -12.41 11.77
CA VAL A 158 16.13 -13.78 11.26
C VAL A 158 16.09 -13.85 9.72
N ALA A 159 16.27 -12.72 9.03
CA ALA A 159 16.22 -12.68 7.58
C ALA A 159 17.51 -13.20 6.94
N PRO A 160 17.45 -13.84 5.77
CA PRO A 160 18.63 -14.17 4.98
C PRO A 160 19.39 -12.90 4.59
N VAL A 161 20.66 -13.08 4.21
CA VAL A 161 21.45 -11.97 3.65
C VAL A 161 20.73 -11.43 2.40
N LEU A 162 20.43 -10.14 2.40
CA LEU A 162 19.87 -9.49 1.22
C LEU A 162 20.96 -9.35 0.16
N SER A 163 20.63 -9.63 -1.08
CA SER A 163 21.56 -9.57 -2.21
C SER A 163 21.08 -8.60 -3.27
N GLY A 164 22.06 -7.92 -3.90
CA GLY A 164 21.79 -6.94 -4.96
C GLY A 164 21.34 -5.57 -4.43
N PRO A 165 21.18 -4.60 -5.34
CA PRO A 165 20.78 -3.26 -4.98
C PRO A 165 19.32 -3.23 -4.53
N ILE A 166 19.02 -2.43 -3.51
CA ILE A 166 17.68 -2.19 -2.97
C ILE A 166 17.34 -0.72 -3.17
N SER A 167 16.18 -0.43 -3.71
CA SER A 167 15.66 0.93 -3.83
C SER A 167 14.63 1.20 -2.75
N VAL A 168 14.73 2.36 -2.12
CA VAL A 168 13.70 2.91 -1.22
C VAL A 168 12.87 3.89 -2.03
N GLN A 169 11.57 3.66 -2.11
CA GLN A 169 10.66 4.42 -2.94
C GLN A 169 9.60 5.08 -2.08
N LEU A 170 9.36 6.37 -2.31
CA LEU A 170 8.25 7.12 -1.75
C LEU A 170 7.09 7.09 -2.75
N VAL A 171 5.97 6.54 -2.35
CA VAL A 171 4.74 6.50 -3.14
C VAL A 171 3.77 7.53 -2.59
N ARG A 172 3.24 8.40 -3.47
CA ARG A 172 2.16 9.35 -3.17
C ARG A 172 0.90 8.91 -3.91
N TYR A 173 -0.23 8.88 -3.22
CA TYR A 173 -1.46 8.42 -3.82
C TYR A 173 -2.68 9.20 -3.33
N ALA A 174 -3.73 9.24 -4.15
CA ALA A 174 -5.03 9.80 -3.79
C ALA A 174 -5.92 8.66 -3.25
N PRO A 175 -6.51 8.80 -2.05
CA PRO A 175 -7.32 7.74 -1.44
C PRO A 175 -8.54 7.33 -2.29
N LEU A 176 -9.15 8.32 -2.96
CA LEU A 176 -10.31 8.09 -3.82
C LEU A 176 -10.33 9.12 -4.94
N LYS A 177 -10.55 8.66 -6.16
CA LYS A 177 -10.83 9.48 -7.34
C LYS A 177 -12.10 8.96 -8.01
N THR A 178 -12.99 9.86 -8.38
CA THR A 178 -14.22 9.54 -9.13
C THR A 178 -14.13 10.15 -10.52
N VAL A 179 -14.51 9.39 -11.55
CA VAL A 179 -14.47 9.82 -12.95
C VAL A 179 -15.78 9.48 -13.66
N ASP A 180 -16.32 10.45 -14.38
CA ASP A 180 -17.38 10.26 -15.35
C ASP A 180 -16.77 10.03 -16.73
N ILE A 181 -16.85 8.80 -17.23
CA ILE A 181 -16.24 8.41 -18.50
C ILE A 181 -17.23 8.70 -19.63
N SER A 182 -16.89 9.63 -20.52
CA SER A 182 -17.78 10.10 -21.57
C SER A 182 -17.57 9.43 -22.94
N ARG A 183 -16.45 8.69 -23.12
CA ARG A 183 -16.09 8.05 -24.41
C ARG A 183 -15.39 6.70 -24.17
N GLY A 184 -15.15 5.96 -25.24
CA GLY A 184 -14.50 4.66 -25.20
C GLY A 184 -15.46 3.55 -24.74
N GLU A 185 -14.91 2.38 -24.39
CA GLU A 185 -15.69 1.18 -24.05
C GLU A 185 -16.50 1.32 -22.74
N LEU A 186 -16.10 2.21 -21.84
CA LEU A 186 -16.77 2.47 -20.58
C LEU A 186 -17.62 3.76 -20.61
N ALA A 187 -17.94 4.29 -21.79
CA ALA A 187 -18.71 5.51 -21.94
C ALA A 187 -20.05 5.46 -21.16
N GLY A 188 -20.39 6.57 -20.48
CA GLY A 188 -21.60 6.72 -19.67
C GLY A 188 -21.45 6.14 -18.24
N ARG A 189 -20.31 5.54 -17.87
CA ARG A 189 -20.08 5.04 -16.52
C ARG A 189 -19.42 6.09 -15.63
N ARG A 190 -19.86 6.14 -14.39
CA ARG A 190 -19.17 6.82 -13.28
C ARG A 190 -18.47 5.76 -12.45
N LEU A 191 -17.15 5.88 -12.31
CA LEU A 191 -16.30 4.88 -11.64
C LEU A 191 -15.48 5.54 -10.55
N ASP A 192 -15.32 4.80 -9.45
CA ASP A 192 -14.48 5.16 -8.32
C ASP A 192 -13.20 4.32 -8.33
N TYR A 193 -12.07 4.98 -8.11
CA TYR A 193 -10.73 4.38 -8.06
C TYR A 193 -10.10 4.68 -6.72
N ALA A 194 -9.75 3.64 -5.98
CA ALA A 194 -9.12 3.76 -4.67
C ALA A 194 -7.60 3.80 -4.79
N ASN A 195 -6.95 4.57 -3.91
CA ASN A 195 -5.49 4.65 -3.76
C ASN A 195 -4.75 4.81 -5.11
N VAL A 196 -5.22 5.77 -5.91
CA VAL A 196 -4.63 6.06 -7.23
C VAL A 196 -3.24 6.63 -7.03
N VAL A 197 -2.23 5.92 -7.50
CA VAL A 197 -0.83 6.35 -7.44
C VAL A 197 -0.62 7.54 -8.37
N GLU A 198 -0.11 8.64 -7.81
CA GLU A 198 0.18 9.88 -8.53
C GLU A 198 1.69 10.08 -8.72
N GLN A 199 2.51 9.50 -7.83
CA GLN A 199 3.96 9.67 -7.88
C GLN A 199 4.67 8.49 -7.19
N ILE A 200 5.76 8.05 -7.79
CA ILE A 200 6.71 7.10 -7.20
C ILE A 200 8.11 7.66 -7.40
N ASP A 201 8.76 8.04 -6.31
CA ASP A 201 10.11 8.58 -6.34
C ASP A 201 11.08 7.64 -5.63
N ARG A 202 12.25 7.41 -6.22
CA ARG A 202 13.36 6.77 -5.54
C ARG A 202 14.02 7.79 -4.62
N VAL A 203 13.96 7.55 -3.31
CA VAL A 203 14.46 8.47 -2.29
C VAL A 203 15.80 8.04 -1.69
N ALA A 204 16.13 6.76 -1.79
CA ALA A 204 17.44 6.25 -1.37
C ALA A 204 17.79 4.92 -2.07
N ASP A 205 19.07 4.56 -2.00
CA ASP A 205 19.60 3.25 -2.31
C ASP A 205 20.17 2.62 -1.06
N TRP A 206 20.04 1.32 -0.96
CA TRP A 206 20.58 0.53 0.13
C TRP A 206 21.17 -0.79 -0.40
N ASP A 207 22.23 -1.22 0.21
CA ASP A 207 22.91 -2.50 -0.14
C ASP A 207 22.41 -3.67 0.73
N GLY A 208 21.46 -3.43 1.64
CA GLY A 208 20.95 -4.43 2.57
C GLY A 208 21.90 -4.69 3.75
N GLN A 209 22.98 -3.94 3.89
CA GLN A 209 23.95 -4.05 4.97
C GLN A 209 23.79 -2.92 5.97
N GLY A 210 24.01 -3.23 7.25
CA GLY A 210 23.89 -2.23 8.31
C GLY A 210 22.51 -1.57 8.37
N THR A 211 22.49 -0.38 8.92
CA THR A 211 21.30 0.46 9.08
C THR A 211 21.33 1.61 8.08
N LEU A 212 20.25 1.79 7.31
CA LEU A 212 20.06 2.98 6.50
C LEU A 212 19.14 3.95 7.28
N GLN A 213 19.61 5.17 7.49
CA GLN A 213 18.83 6.27 8.03
C GLN A 213 18.58 7.31 6.95
N LEU A 214 17.33 7.73 6.80
CA LEU A 214 16.94 8.78 5.86
C LEU A 214 15.84 9.65 6.46
N THR A 215 15.72 10.87 5.93
CA THR A 215 14.63 11.78 6.26
C THR A 215 13.75 11.97 5.05
N VAL A 216 12.47 11.68 5.19
CA VAL A 216 11.46 11.87 4.13
C VAL A 216 10.69 13.15 4.41
N THR A 217 10.70 14.08 3.46
CA THR A 217 9.90 15.32 3.55
C THR A 217 8.65 15.18 2.67
N LEU A 218 7.49 15.32 3.29
CA LEU A 218 6.22 15.37 2.59
C LEU A 218 5.84 16.84 2.33
N THR A 219 5.62 17.18 1.07
CA THR A 219 5.35 18.56 0.65
C THR A 219 3.87 18.95 0.69
N ASP A 220 3.00 17.96 0.91
CA ASP A 220 1.55 18.12 0.97
C ASP A 220 0.91 17.05 1.88
N THR A 221 -0.41 17.09 2.02
CA THR A 221 -1.18 16.21 2.91
C THR A 221 -1.67 14.91 2.26
N ARG A 222 -1.26 14.62 1.02
CA ARG A 222 -1.63 13.35 0.39
C ARG A 222 -1.04 12.17 1.14
N PRO A 223 -1.75 11.06 1.26
CA PRO A 223 -1.20 9.82 1.78
C PRO A 223 0.11 9.43 1.11
N ALA A 224 1.01 8.90 1.91
CA ALA A 224 2.31 8.45 1.47
C ALA A 224 2.64 7.07 2.05
N ALA A 225 3.42 6.31 1.29
CA ALA A 225 3.98 5.05 1.75
C ALA A 225 5.44 4.92 1.29
N LEU A 226 6.23 4.19 2.06
CA LEU A 226 7.55 3.73 1.65
C LEU A 226 7.46 2.28 1.17
N LEU A 227 8.11 2.01 0.04
CA LEU A 227 8.37 0.67 -0.45
C LEU A 227 9.88 0.44 -0.44
N VAL A 228 10.31 -0.66 0.15
CA VAL A 228 11.69 -1.14 0.09
C VAL A 228 11.72 -2.28 -0.89
N GLN A 229 12.29 -2.08 -2.07
CA GLN A 229 12.17 -3.02 -3.19
C GLN A 229 13.54 -3.43 -3.73
N GLN A 230 13.70 -4.71 -4.00
CA GLN A 230 14.86 -5.22 -4.73
C GLN A 230 14.86 -4.65 -6.15
N ALA A 231 15.93 -3.94 -6.50
CA ALA A 231 16.02 -3.26 -7.78
C ALA A 231 16.36 -4.22 -8.93
N PRO A 232 15.91 -3.96 -10.17
CA PRO A 232 15.10 -2.79 -10.53
C PRO A 232 13.59 -2.95 -10.27
N TYR A 233 13.02 -4.15 -10.33
CA TYR A 233 11.58 -4.46 -10.19
C TYR A 233 11.36 -5.83 -9.54
N GLY A 234 12.25 -6.23 -8.63
CA GLY A 234 12.12 -7.49 -7.88
C GLY A 234 11.13 -7.37 -6.73
N ALA A 235 11.31 -8.26 -5.74
CA ALA A 235 10.46 -8.33 -4.56
C ALA A 235 10.38 -7.01 -3.79
N ILE A 236 9.18 -6.62 -3.34
CA ILE A 236 9.01 -5.63 -2.29
C ILE A 236 9.28 -6.34 -0.96
N LEU A 237 10.35 -5.92 -0.30
CA LEU A 237 10.90 -6.55 0.91
C LEU A 237 10.20 -6.06 2.17
N ALA A 238 9.72 -4.82 2.17
CA ALA A 238 8.94 -4.22 3.24
C ALA A 238 8.18 -2.99 2.71
N ALA A 239 7.09 -2.64 3.38
CA ALA A 239 6.34 -1.42 3.11
C ALA A 239 5.77 -0.86 4.40
N ALA A 240 5.64 0.48 4.46
CA ALA A 240 5.02 1.19 5.58
C ALA A 240 4.27 2.43 5.09
N THR A 241 3.16 2.77 5.74
CA THR A 241 2.52 4.08 5.56
C THR A 241 3.25 5.15 6.38
N LEU A 242 3.22 6.40 5.91
CA LEU A 242 3.88 7.54 6.56
C LEU A 242 2.89 8.53 7.21
N ASN A 243 1.62 8.18 7.28
CA ASN A 243 0.56 9.06 7.81
C ASN A 243 0.03 8.51 9.13
#